data_2bb780e4d5a5f480bb56605806d84953
#
_entry.id   2bb780e4d5a5f480bb56605806d84953
#
_cell.length_a   1.000
_cell.length_b   1.000
_cell.length_c   1.000
_cell.angle_alpha   90.00
_cell.angle_beta   90.00
_cell.angle_gamma   90.00
#
_symmetry.space_group_name_H-M   'P 1'
#
loop_
_entity.id
_entity.type
_entity.pdbx_description
1 polymer ?
#
loop_
_entity_poly.entity_id
_entity_poly.type
_entity_poly.pdbx_seq_one_letter_code
_entity_poly.pdbx_strand_id
1 'polypeptide(L)'
;LANKCQQKIGSKIAVATKNNYKMEVKKMGYMDEYKFWLESDCFDEKTKEELRSIADDDKEIQDRFYKNLKFGTGGMRGIMGAGTNRMNIYTVTKATQGLAEYILEVGPEAAKRGVVIAHDCRNMSAEFTEASALCLNANGIKTYVFDALRPTPELSFAVRELGCIAGIVVTA
;
A
#
# COMPACT_ATOMS: atom_id res chain seq x y z
N LEU A 1 -0.05 -16.55 7.25
CA LEU A 1 -1.40 -16.11 6.81
C LEU A 1 -1.32 -14.83 5.97
N ALA A 2 -0.55 -13.81 6.35
CA ALA A 2 -0.35 -12.57 5.58
C ALA A 2 0.18 -12.84 4.16
N ASN A 3 1.13 -13.78 4.00
CA ASN A 3 1.73 -14.14 2.70
C ASN A 3 0.72 -14.71 1.68
N LYS A 4 -0.30 -15.45 2.12
CA LYS A 4 -1.33 -16.00 1.20
C LYS A 4 -2.33 -14.95 0.71
N CYS A 5 -2.61 -13.93 1.52
CA CYS A 5 -3.53 -12.86 1.15
C CYS A 5 -2.84 -11.85 0.21
N GLN A 6 -1.59 -11.51 0.47
CA GLN A 6 -0.77 -10.65 -0.40
C GLN A 6 -0.53 -11.28 -1.77
N GLN A 7 -0.26 -12.59 -1.85
CA GLN A 7 -0.19 -13.31 -3.12
C GLN A 7 -1.53 -13.37 -3.87
N LYS A 8 -2.66 -13.47 -3.16
CA LYS A 8 -4.00 -13.46 -3.80
C LYS A 8 -4.40 -12.07 -4.31
N ILE A 9 -4.05 -11.00 -3.59
CA ILE A 9 -4.28 -9.62 -4.05
C ILE A 9 -3.38 -9.33 -5.25
N GLY A 10 -2.09 -9.61 -5.15
CA GLY A 10 -1.12 -9.43 -6.24
C GLY A 10 -1.43 -10.30 -7.47
N SER A 11 -1.80 -11.56 -7.29
CA SER A 11 -2.12 -12.47 -8.42
C SER A 11 -3.43 -12.13 -9.11
N LYS A 12 -4.46 -11.66 -8.41
CA LYS A 12 -5.71 -11.21 -9.04
C LYS A 12 -5.53 -9.91 -9.83
N ILE A 13 -4.68 -9.00 -9.34
CA ILE A 13 -4.33 -7.76 -10.06
C ILE A 13 -3.43 -8.10 -11.26
N ALA A 14 -2.44 -8.97 -11.11
CA ALA A 14 -1.51 -9.36 -12.19
C ALA A 14 -2.16 -10.20 -13.30
N VAL A 15 -3.19 -10.99 -13.01
CA VAL A 15 -3.93 -11.75 -14.03
C VAL A 15 -4.85 -10.82 -14.85
N ALA A 16 -5.31 -9.71 -14.28
CA ALA A 16 -6.13 -8.72 -14.99
C ALA A 16 -5.33 -7.92 -16.04
N THR A 17 -4.01 -7.77 -15.88
CA THR A 17 -3.17 -7.00 -16.82
C THR A 17 -2.70 -7.78 -18.05
N LYS A 18 -2.76 -9.12 -18.06
CA LYS A 18 -2.31 -9.97 -19.18
C LYS A 18 -3.35 -10.25 -20.26
N ASN A 19 -4.62 -9.99 -20.00
CA ASN A 19 -5.67 -10.13 -21.00
C ASN A 19 -6.26 -8.75 -21.29
N ASN A 20 -6.21 -8.33 -22.56
CA ASN A 20 -6.88 -7.14 -23.12
C ASN A 20 -8.41 -7.18 -22.96
N TYR A 21 -8.90 -7.42 -21.77
CA TYR A 21 -10.29 -7.22 -21.40
C TYR A 21 -10.38 -5.85 -20.73
N LYS A 22 -10.94 -4.87 -21.44
CA LYS A 22 -11.64 -3.74 -20.81
C LYS A 22 -12.79 -4.32 -19.98
N MET A 23 -12.49 -4.84 -18.79
CA MET A 23 -13.52 -4.95 -17.77
C MET A 23 -13.87 -3.51 -17.41
N GLU A 24 -15.05 -3.07 -17.77
CA GLU A 24 -15.68 -1.94 -17.10
C GLU A 24 -15.71 -2.30 -15.61
N VAL A 25 -14.77 -1.74 -14.86
CA VAL A 25 -14.77 -1.86 -13.40
C VAL A 25 -16.02 -1.10 -12.96
N LYS A 26 -17.12 -1.84 -12.73
CA LYS A 26 -18.35 -1.27 -12.18
C LYS A 26 -17.92 -0.63 -10.86
N LYS A 27 -18.00 0.69 -10.79
CA LYS A 27 -17.60 1.45 -9.61
C LYS A 27 -18.49 0.98 -8.47
N MET A 28 -17.93 0.21 -7.54
CA MET A 28 -18.66 -0.23 -6.35
C MET A 28 -19.11 0.99 -5.55
N GLY A 29 -20.31 0.95 -5.00
CA GLY A 29 -20.78 1.96 -4.06
C GLY A 29 -19.97 1.89 -2.75
N TYR A 30 -19.95 2.97 -1.98
CA TYR A 30 -19.22 2.98 -0.70
C TYR A 30 -19.70 1.89 0.28
N MET A 31 -20.99 1.57 0.26
CA MET A 31 -21.55 0.51 1.08
C MET A 31 -21.15 -0.89 0.61
N ASP A 32 -20.99 -1.10 -0.69
CA ASP A 32 -20.50 -2.38 -1.23
C ASP A 32 -19.03 -2.60 -0.88
N GLU A 33 -18.21 -1.53 -0.93
CA GLU A 33 -16.81 -1.56 -0.47
C GLU A 33 -16.73 -1.86 1.03
N TYR A 34 -17.54 -1.22 1.86
CA TYR A 34 -17.60 -1.49 3.29
C TYR A 34 -17.93 -2.96 3.60
N LYS A 35 -18.97 -3.51 2.94
CA LYS A 35 -19.34 -4.92 3.08
C LYS A 35 -18.24 -5.85 2.62
N PHE A 36 -17.60 -5.55 1.49
CA PHE A 36 -16.47 -6.32 1.00
C PHE A 36 -15.32 -6.38 2.00
N TRP A 37 -15.01 -5.27 2.69
CA TRP A 37 -13.98 -5.25 3.72
C TRP A 37 -14.35 -6.08 4.94
N LEU A 38 -15.62 -6.13 5.33
CA LEU A 38 -16.10 -6.96 6.43
C LEU A 38 -16.09 -8.46 6.13
N GLU A 39 -16.44 -8.84 4.91
CA GLU A 39 -16.67 -10.23 4.53
C GLU A 39 -15.41 -10.92 4.00
N SER A 40 -14.49 -10.17 3.42
CA SER A 40 -13.30 -10.74 2.79
C SER A 40 -12.28 -11.23 3.82
N ASP A 41 -11.72 -12.42 3.59
CA ASP A 41 -10.59 -12.97 4.35
C ASP A 41 -9.26 -12.22 4.10
N CYS A 42 -9.28 -11.20 3.25
CA CYS A 42 -8.11 -10.38 2.96
C CYS A 42 -7.78 -9.35 4.04
N PHE A 43 -8.74 -9.08 4.92
CA PHE A 43 -8.60 -8.09 6.00
C PHE A 43 -8.51 -8.79 7.35
N ASP A 44 -7.65 -8.26 8.22
CA ASP A 44 -7.47 -8.80 9.56
C ASP A 44 -8.68 -8.50 10.46
N GLU A 45 -8.79 -9.26 11.54
CA GLU A 45 -9.95 -9.16 12.44
C GLU A 45 -10.02 -7.82 13.15
N LYS A 46 -8.87 -7.21 13.50
CA LYS A 46 -8.83 -5.88 14.12
C LYS A 46 -9.44 -4.81 13.22
N THR A 47 -9.11 -4.86 11.91
CA THR A 47 -9.70 -4.00 10.89
C THR A 47 -11.21 -4.19 10.79
N LYS A 48 -11.69 -5.45 10.83
CA LYS A 48 -13.11 -5.76 10.79
C LYS A 48 -13.84 -5.33 12.05
N GLU A 49 -13.23 -5.47 13.23
CA GLU A 49 -13.78 -4.98 14.49
C GLU A 49 -13.95 -3.45 14.48
N GLU A 50 -12.94 -2.73 13.98
CA GLU A 50 -13.04 -1.28 13.79
C GLU A 50 -14.21 -0.91 12.88
N LEU A 51 -14.38 -1.62 11.76
CA LEU A 51 -15.49 -1.38 10.83
C LEU A 51 -16.86 -1.73 11.44
N ARG A 52 -16.95 -2.81 12.24
CA ARG A 52 -18.20 -3.15 12.94
C ARG A 52 -18.60 -2.07 13.95
N SER A 53 -17.63 -1.41 14.58
CA SER A 53 -17.91 -0.36 15.55
C SER A 53 -18.61 0.87 14.96
N ILE A 54 -18.55 1.06 13.65
CA ILE A 54 -19.20 2.17 12.93
C ILE A 54 -20.40 1.71 12.09
N ALA A 55 -20.92 0.49 12.30
CA ALA A 55 -21.97 -0.10 11.47
C ALA A 55 -23.26 0.74 11.40
N ASP A 56 -23.55 1.47 12.46
CA ASP A 56 -24.74 2.32 12.58
C ASP A 56 -24.49 3.78 12.15
N ASP A 57 -23.26 4.13 11.76
CA ASP A 57 -22.89 5.48 11.32
C ASP A 57 -22.62 5.52 9.79
N ASP A 58 -23.70 5.71 9.02
CA ASP A 58 -23.62 5.76 7.55
C ASP A 58 -22.70 6.89 7.04
N LYS A 59 -22.61 8.03 7.77
CA LYS A 59 -21.74 9.14 7.38
C LYS A 59 -20.26 8.77 7.51
N GLU A 60 -19.90 8.11 8.60
CA GLU A 60 -18.53 7.64 8.81
C GLU A 60 -18.18 6.54 7.81
N ILE A 61 -19.10 5.61 7.53
CA ILE A 61 -18.91 4.58 6.48
C ILE A 61 -18.69 5.26 5.12
N GLN A 62 -19.53 6.21 4.76
CA GLN A 62 -19.39 6.96 3.51
C GLN A 62 -18.04 7.68 3.44
N ASP A 63 -17.62 8.39 4.48
CA ASP A 63 -16.34 9.12 4.49
C ASP A 63 -15.13 8.19 4.35
N ARG A 64 -15.22 6.96 4.88
CA ARG A 64 -14.15 5.96 4.77
C ARG A 64 -14.07 5.28 3.40
N PHE A 65 -15.19 5.20 2.66
CA PHE A 65 -15.26 4.37 1.45
C PHE A 65 -15.70 5.08 0.16
N TYR A 66 -16.07 6.39 0.19
CA TYR A 66 -16.56 7.08 -1.01
C TYR A 66 -15.50 7.27 -2.11
N LYS A 67 -14.23 7.12 -1.77
CA LYS A 67 -13.10 7.18 -2.71
C LYS A 67 -11.90 6.39 -2.21
N ASN A 68 -10.95 6.16 -3.11
CA ASN A 68 -9.61 5.71 -2.73
C ASN A 68 -8.77 6.90 -2.28
N LEU A 69 -7.93 6.68 -1.27
CA LEU A 69 -6.91 7.64 -0.86
C LEU A 69 -5.98 7.93 -2.04
N LYS A 70 -5.80 9.21 -2.35
CA LYS A 70 -5.00 9.63 -3.51
C LYS A 70 -3.54 9.85 -3.12
N PHE A 71 -2.65 9.48 -4.02
CA PHE A 71 -1.26 9.89 -3.96
C PHE A 71 -1.16 11.33 -4.48
N GLY A 72 -0.80 12.26 -3.60
CA GLY A 72 -0.64 13.68 -3.94
C GLY A 72 0.79 14.01 -4.39
N THR A 73 1.06 15.29 -4.69
CA THR A 73 2.39 15.77 -5.13
C THR A 73 3.51 15.46 -4.12
N GLY A 74 3.20 15.53 -2.83
CA GLY A 74 4.16 15.26 -1.75
C GLY A 74 4.03 13.87 -1.10
N GLY A 75 3.32 12.95 -1.75
CA GLY A 75 3.06 11.62 -1.20
C GLY A 75 1.59 11.39 -0.84
N MET A 76 1.33 10.25 -0.22
CA MET A 76 0.00 9.85 0.25
C MET A 76 -0.19 10.30 1.69
N ARG A 77 -1.29 10.97 1.99
CA ARG A 77 -1.64 11.46 3.32
C ARG A 77 -3.12 11.24 3.61
N GLY A 78 -3.45 10.90 4.85
CA GLY A 78 -4.84 10.68 5.25
C GLY A 78 -4.98 10.38 6.74
N ILE A 79 -6.21 10.34 7.20
CA ILE A 79 -6.55 9.91 8.55
C ILE A 79 -6.24 8.41 8.68
N MET A 80 -5.69 8.01 9.83
CA MET A 80 -5.45 6.59 10.13
C MET A 80 -6.76 5.85 10.38
N GLY A 81 -6.87 4.61 9.91
CA GLY A 81 -8.02 3.75 10.18
C GLY A 81 -8.37 2.81 9.03
N ALA A 82 -9.38 2.00 9.23
CA ALA A 82 -9.93 1.08 8.24
C ALA A 82 -10.72 1.85 7.17
N GLY A 83 -10.55 1.46 5.90
CA GLY A 83 -11.27 2.02 4.75
C GLY A 83 -10.35 2.44 3.60
N THR A 84 -10.93 2.59 2.42
CA THR A 84 -10.20 2.93 1.19
C THR A 84 -9.73 4.39 1.16
N ASN A 85 -10.38 5.28 1.93
CA ASN A 85 -10.03 6.69 2.10
C ASN A 85 -9.28 6.94 3.43
N ARG A 86 -8.58 5.95 3.95
CA ARG A 86 -7.82 6.01 5.21
C ARG A 86 -6.39 5.51 4.97
N MET A 87 -5.46 5.97 5.83
CA MET A 87 -4.11 5.42 5.91
C MET A 87 -4.14 4.12 6.73
N ASN A 88 -3.79 3.03 6.10
CA ASN A 88 -3.66 1.71 6.71
C ASN A 88 -2.70 0.85 5.89
N ILE A 89 -2.37 -0.34 6.37
CA ILE A 89 -1.45 -1.25 5.69
C ILE A 89 -1.93 -1.62 4.28
N TYR A 90 -3.23 -1.71 4.05
CA TYR A 90 -3.81 -2.09 2.75
C TYR A 90 -3.67 -0.98 1.71
N THR A 91 -3.94 0.28 2.10
CA THR A 91 -3.80 1.44 1.20
C THR A 91 -2.34 1.75 0.91
N VAL A 92 -1.45 1.59 1.90
CA VAL A 92 0.01 1.70 1.72
C VAL A 92 0.53 0.60 0.81
N THR A 93 0.14 -0.66 1.05
CA THR A 93 0.54 -1.79 0.18
C THR A 93 0.03 -1.61 -1.24
N LYS A 94 -1.20 -1.11 -1.43
CA LYS A 94 -1.76 -0.82 -2.76
C LYS A 94 -0.94 0.24 -3.50
N ALA A 95 -0.54 1.31 -2.81
CA ALA A 95 0.31 2.36 -3.40
C ALA A 95 1.70 1.81 -3.74
N THR A 96 2.27 0.99 -2.87
CA THR A 96 3.57 0.34 -3.08
C THR A 96 3.50 -0.66 -4.25
N GLN A 97 2.39 -1.37 -4.42
CA GLN A 97 2.18 -2.24 -5.57
C GLN A 97 2.20 -1.45 -6.88
N GLY A 98 1.57 -0.27 -6.92
CA GLY A 98 1.65 0.61 -8.09
C GLY A 98 3.09 1.07 -8.40
N LEU A 99 3.89 1.35 -7.37
CA LEU A 99 5.32 1.63 -7.55
C LEU A 99 6.08 0.42 -8.08
N ALA A 100 5.78 -0.78 -7.56
CA ALA A 100 6.39 -2.03 -8.02
C ALA A 100 6.11 -2.28 -9.51
N GLU A 101 4.86 -2.13 -9.92
CA GLU A 101 4.45 -2.27 -11.33
C GLU A 101 5.19 -1.27 -12.22
N TYR A 102 5.28 0.00 -11.81
CA TYR A 102 6.05 1.00 -12.54
C TYR A 102 7.52 0.63 -12.68
N ILE A 103 8.18 0.16 -11.60
CA ILE A 103 9.58 -0.26 -11.65
C ILE A 103 9.78 -1.44 -12.61
N LEU A 104 8.84 -2.40 -12.61
CA LEU A 104 8.89 -3.56 -13.51
C LEU A 104 8.67 -3.17 -14.97
N GLU A 105 7.83 -2.17 -15.25
CA GLU A 105 7.66 -1.59 -16.60
C GLU A 105 8.93 -0.91 -17.11
N VAL A 106 9.71 -0.27 -16.23
CA VAL A 106 11.02 0.31 -16.59
C VAL A 106 12.00 -0.77 -17.02
N GLY A 107 11.87 -1.97 -16.47
CA GLY A 107 12.63 -3.14 -16.88
C GLY A 107 13.42 -3.84 -15.76
N PRO A 108 14.00 -5.01 -16.06
CA PRO A 108 14.62 -5.87 -15.05
C PRO A 108 15.83 -5.23 -14.36
N GLU A 109 16.56 -4.37 -15.03
CA GLU A 109 17.69 -3.65 -14.40
C GLU A 109 17.21 -2.63 -13.34
N ALA A 110 16.05 -2.02 -13.52
CA ALA A 110 15.44 -1.15 -12.52
C ALA A 110 15.07 -1.94 -11.27
N ALA A 111 14.47 -3.12 -11.42
CA ALA A 111 14.12 -4.00 -10.30
C ALA A 111 15.37 -4.46 -9.50
N LYS A 112 16.50 -4.75 -10.18
CA LYS A 112 17.77 -5.14 -9.54
C LYS A 112 18.38 -4.00 -8.71
N ARG A 113 18.23 -2.75 -9.14
CA ARG A 113 18.71 -1.58 -8.41
C ARG A 113 18.03 -1.46 -7.04
N GLY A 114 16.77 -1.86 -6.97
CA GLY A 114 16.03 -1.91 -5.74
C GLY A 114 15.51 -0.55 -5.23
N VAL A 115 14.87 -0.60 -4.08
CA VAL A 115 14.26 0.55 -3.40
C VAL A 115 14.78 0.64 -1.98
N VAL A 116 15.17 1.84 -1.53
CA VAL A 116 15.53 2.09 -0.14
C VAL A 116 14.35 2.70 0.62
N ILE A 117 14.11 2.26 1.85
CA ILE A 117 12.99 2.69 2.67
C ILE A 117 13.50 3.19 4.02
N ALA A 118 13.07 4.39 4.40
CA ALA A 118 13.32 4.98 5.71
C ALA A 118 12.00 5.33 6.40
N HIS A 119 12.00 5.41 7.72
CA HIS A 119 10.85 5.84 8.48
C HIS A 119 11.24 6.69 9.69
N ASP A 120 10.28 7.43 10.19
CA ASP A 120 10.37 8.20 11.43
C ASP A 120 9.71 7.48 12.62
N CYS A 121 9.57 8.18 13.74
CA CYS A 121 9.03 7.64 15.00
C CYS A 121 7.49 7.70 15.10
N ARG A 122 6.77 8.07 14.04
CA ARG A 122 5.32 8.25 14.10
C ARG A 122 4.58 6.92 14.12
N ASN A 123 3.33 6.97 14.57
CA ASN A 123 2.49 5.79 14.68
C ASN A 123 2.40 5.03 13.34
N MET A 124 2.57 3.72 13.39
CA MET A 124 2.52 2.82 12.23
C MET A 124 3.62 3.03 11.18
N SER A 125 4.62 3.92 11.41
CA SER A 125 5.69 4.14 10.42
C SER A 125 6.52 2.88 10.19
N ALA A 126 6.82 2.12 11.23
CA ALA A 126 7.55 0.86 11.12
C ALA A 126 6.72 -0.21 10.40
N GLU A 127 5.45 -0.38 10.75
CA GLU A 127 4.54 -1.35 10.14
C GLU A 127 4.28 -1.04 8.66
N PHE A 128 4.13 0.22 8.30
CA PHE A 128 3.99 0.63 6.89
C PHE A 128 5.28 0.41 6.09
N THR A 129 6.43 0.60 6.73
CA THR A 129 7.74 0.30 6.14
C THR A 129 7.87 -1.19 5.85
N GLU A 130 7.54 -2.03 6.83
CA GLU A 130 7.56 -3.49 6.66
C GLU A 130 6.59 -3.94 5.56
N ALA A 131 5.35 -3.45 5.57
CA ALA A 131 4.36 -3.77 4.55
C ALA A 131 4.84 -3.37 3.14
N SER A 132 5.48 -2.21 3.00
CA SER A 132 6.06 -1.74 1.74
C SER A 132 7.22 -2.62 1.29
N ALA A 133 8.14 -2.96 2.19
CA ALA A 133 9.28 -3.82 1.88
C ALA A 133 8.83 -5.22 1.44
N LEU A 134 7.89 -5.82 2.16
CA LEU A 134 7.32 -7.13 1.83
C LEU A 134 6.61 -7.11 0.47
N CYS A 135 5.88 -6.04 0.15
CA CYS A 135 5.21 -5.87 -1.13
C CYS A 135 6.22 -5.81 -2.29
N LEU A 136 7.27 -5.00 -2.18
CA LEU A 136 8.32 -4.89 -3.19
C LEU A 136 9.08 -6.21 -3.37
N ASN A 137 9.46 -6.88 -2.28
CA ASN A 137 10.14 -8.16 -2.32
C ASN A 137 9.28 -9.26 -2.97
N ALA A 138 7.96 -9.25 -2.73
CA ALA A 138 7.03 -10.17 -3.37
C ALA A 138 6.95 -9.98 -4.90
N ASN A 139 7.28 -8.78 -5.39
CA ASN A 139 7.40 -8.45 -6.81
C ASN A 139 8.82 -8.66 -7.37
N GLY A 140 9.73 -9.25 -6.59
CA GLY A 140 11.11 -9.51 -7.02
C GLY A 140 11.99 -8.25 -7.05
N ILE A 141 11.56 -7.16 -6.41
CA ILE A 141 12.31 -5.91 -6.32
C ILE A 141 13.08 -5.91 -5.00
N LYS A 142 14.39 -5.72 -5.07
CA LYS A 142 15.27 -5.66 -3.89
C LYS A 142 14.93 -4.46 -3.02
N THR A 143 14.88 -4.65 -1.70
CA THR A 143 14.66 -3.55 -0.75
C THR A 143 15.84 -3.40 0.20
N TYR A 144 16.12 -2.16 0.56
CA TYR A 144 17.05 -1.77 1.60
C TYR A 144 16.25 -1.01 2.66
N VAL A 145 16.18 -1.52 3.86
CA VAL A 145 15.46 -0.89 4.96
C VAL A 145 16.45 -0.47 6.02
N PHE A 146 16.37 0.78 6.46
CA PHE A 146 17.19 1.23 7.58
C PHE A 146 16.78 0.50 8.87
N ASP A 147 17.76 0.14 9.68
CA ASP A 147 17.61 -0.55 10.96
C ASP A 147 17.14 0.34 12.11
N ALA A 148 17.13 1.66 11.89
CA ALA A 148 16.73 2.66 12.85
C ALA A 148 16.06 3.85 12.15
N LEU A 149 15.47 4.75 12.93
CA LEU A 149 14.87 5.99 12.44
C LEU A 149 15.87 6.83 11.65
N ARG A 150 15.46 7.32 10.48
CA ARG A 150 16.32 8.14 9.60
C ARG A 150 15.56 9.32 9.02
N PRO A 151 16.21 10.49 8.94
CA PRO A 151 15.61 11.66 8.31
C PRO A 151 15.64 11.55 6.78
N THR A 152 14.73 12.27 6.11
CA THR A 152 14.62 12.29 4.66
C THR A 152 15.94 12.60 3.90
N PRO A 153 16.84 13.52 4.37
CA PRO A 153 18.12 13.75 3.70
C PRO A 153 19.00 12.49 3.63
N GLU A 154 18.99 11.66 4.66
CA GLU A 154 19.76 10.42 4.70
C GLU A 154 19.19 9.38 3.71
N LEU A 155 17.87 9.28 3.59
CA LEU A 155 17.23 8.49 2.53
C LEU A 155 17.68 8.98 1.14
N SER A 156 17.63 10.27 0.89
CA SER A 156 18.06 10.87 -0.39
C SER A 156 19.52 10.57 -0.71
N PHE A 157 20.39 10.57 0.28
CA PHE A 157 21.78 10.16 0.14
C PHE A 157 21.88 8.67 -0.21
N ALA A 158 21.19 7.81 0.54
CA ALA A 158 21.23 6.36 0.35
C ALA A 158 20.71 5.93 -1.03
N VAL A 159 19.69 6.59 -1.59
CA VAL A 159 19.22 6.33 -2.96
C VAL A 159 20.35 6.48 -3.97
N ARG A 160 21.17 7.51 -3.85
CA ARG A 160 22.30 7.77 -4.76
C ARG A 160 23.49 6.85 -4.49
N GLU A 161 23.85 6.68 -3.23
CA GLU A 161 24.99 5.88 -2.82
C GLU A 161 24.83 4.39 -3.18
N LEU A 162 23.62 3.85 -2.96
CA LEU A 162 23.29 2.46 -3.30
C LEU A 162 22.87 2.28 -4.76
N GLY A 163 22.75 3.37 -5.53
CA GLY A 163 22.26 3.34 -6.92
C GLY A 163 20.82 2.86 -7.07
N CYS A 164 19.98 3.01 -6.02
CA CYS A 164 18.60 2.57 -6.03
C CYS A 164 17.76 3.31 -7.09
N ILE A 165 16.71 2.65 -7.60
CA ILE A 165 15.79 3.25 -8.58
C ILE A 165 14.83 4.24 -7.90
N ALA A 166 14.49 4.00 -6.64
CA ALA A 166 13.58 4.84 -5.89
C ALA A 166 13.87 4.79 -4.38
N GLY A 167 13.28 5.72 -3.65
CA GLY A 167 13.25 5.72 -2.18
C GLY A 167 11.86 5.99 -1.66
N ILE A 168 11.52 5.39 -0.54
CA ILE A 168 10.27 5.61 0.19
C ILE A 168 10.63 6.16 1.57
N VAL A 169 10.03 7.27 1.98
CA VAL A 169 10.06 7.73 3.36
C VAL A 169 8.66 7.61 3.95
N VAL A 170 8.56 6.87 5.04
CA VAL A 170 7.32 6.74 5.81
C VAL A 170 7.37 7.74 6.95
N THR A 171 6.54 8.78 6.83
CA THR A 171 6.46 9.88 7.80
C THR A 171 5.04 10.44 7.77
N ALA A 172 4.59 11.17 8.77
CA ALA A 172 3.26 11.76 8.73
C ALA A 172 3.28 13.27 8.61
#